data_4b8522cb676cfd1973a99f714c8b20f9
#
_entry.id   4b8522cb676cfd1973a99f714c8b20f9
#
_cell.length_a   1.000
_cell.length_b   1.000
_cell.length_c   1.000
_cell.angle_alpha   90.00
_cell.angle_beta   90.00
_cell.angle_gamma   90.00
#
_symmetry.space_group_name_H-M   'P 1'
#
loop_
_entity.id
_entity.type
_entity.pdbx_description
1 polymer ?
#
loop_
_entity_poly.entity_id
_entity_poly.type
_entity_poly.pdbx_seq_one_letter_code
_entity_poly.pdbx_strand_id
1 'polypeptide(L)'
;MIYDVCVIGGGPAGIFSAYYSASRGLKTILLEADDKLGGRIHYFLNYPLYDIPGLFGIRAQDYLDGLILQLQKSDASVLYNTVVTKVEKHKQYFSIESSTAKVSAKAIILATGN
;
A
#
# COMPACT_ATOMS: atom_id res chain seq x y z
N MET A 1 13.12 -14.39 5.54
CA MET A 1 13.29 -12.93 5.53
C MET A 1 12.13 -12.26 6.25
N ILE A 2 12.41 -11.28 7.07
CA ILE A 2 11.38 -10.53 7.78
C ILE A 2 11.43 -9.06 7.36
N TYR A 3 10.26 -8.50 7.02
CA TYR A 3 10.13 -7.07 6.71
C TYR A 3 9.95 -6.28 8.00
N ASP A 4 10.33 -5.01 7.95
CA ASP A 4 10.02 -4.09 9.05
C ASP A 4 8.52 -3.76 9.06
N VAL A 5 7.97 -3.52 7.86
CA VAL A 5 6.57 -3.11 7.69
C VAL A 5 5.94 -3.88 6.52
N CYS A 6 4.75 -4.41 6.76
CA CYS A 6 3.89 -4.95 5.71
C CYS A 6 2.64 -4.07 5.63
N VAL A 7 2.40 -3.47 4.47
CA VAL A 7 1.21 -2.66 4.21
C VAL A 7 0.20 -3.52 3.46
N ILE A 8 -1.01 -3.60 3.97
CA ILE A 8 -2.08 -4.38 3.34
C ILE A 8 -3.08 -3.43 2.71
N GLY A 9 -3.12 -3.42 1.39
CA GLY A 9 -3.98 -2.56 0.59
C GLY A 9 -3.23 -1.45 -0.12
N GLY A 10 -3.40 -1.37 -1.45
CA GLY A 10 -2.68 -0.46 -2.33
C GLY A 10 -3.51 0.69 -2.87
N GLY A 11 -4.48 1.18 -2.12
CA GLY A 11 -5.12 2.46 -2.39
C GLY A 11 -4.20 3.62 -1.97
N PRO A 12 -4.69 4.86 -2.02
CA PRO A 12 -3.85 6.02 -1.70
C PRO A 12 -3.17 5.95 -0.34
N ALA A 13 -3.89 5.52 0.69
CA ALA A 13 -3.32 5.41 2.03
C ALA A 13 -2.19 4.37 2.08
N GLY A 14 -2.40 3.22 1.45
CA GLY A 14 -1.40 2.15 1.42
C GLY A 14 -0.18 2.52 0.60
N ILE A 15 -0.37 3.14 -0.55
CA ILE A 15 0.73 3.59 -1.40
C ILE A 15 1.62 4.57 -0.64
N PHE A 16 1.02 5.58 -0.03
CA PHE A 16 1.81 6.58 0.69
C PHE A 16 2.48 5.98 1.93
N SER A 17 1.77 5.10 2.66
CA SER A 17 2.34 4.42 3.83
C SER A 17 3.58 3.59 3.44
N ALA A 18 3.50 2.87 2.33
CA ALA A 18 4.61 2.06 1.86
C ALA A 18 5.78 2.94 1.42
N TYR A 19 5.50 3.99 0.65
CA TYR A 19 6.52 4.96 0.25
C TYR A 19 7.19 5.58 1.47
N TYR A 20 6.41 6.09 2.40
CA TYR A 20 6.95 6.78 3.56
C TYR A 20 7.78 5.85 4.44
N SER A 21 7.30 4.65 4.71
CA SER A 21 8.03 3.65 5.49
C SER A 21 9.38 3.33 4.85
N ALA A 22 9.37 3.06 3.54
CA ALA A 22 10.60 2.75 2.82
C ALA A 22 11.55 3.95 2.80
N SER A 23 11.03 5.17 2.65
CA SER A 23 11.84 6.40 2.64
C SER A 23 12.51 6.66 3.99
N ARG A 24 11.98 6.06 5.07
CA ARG A 24 12.57 6.14 6.40
C ARG A 24 13.57 5.02 6.67
N GLY A 25 13.92 4.24 5.65
CA GLY A 25 14.89 3.16 5.77
C GLY A 25 14.33 1.85 6.27
N LEU A 26 12.99 1.71 6.34
CA LEU A 26 12.37 0.47 6.77
C LEU A 26 12.17 -0.46 5.59
N LYS A 27 12.52 -1.73 5.77
CA LYS A 27 12.26 -2.74 4.74
C LYS A 27 10.77 -2.99 4.66
N THR A 28 10.17 -2.62 3.53
CA THR A 28 8.73 -2.51 3.39
C THR A 28 8.21 -3.35 2.23
N ILE A 29 7.07 -4.00 2.45
CA ILE A 29 6.31 -4.70 1.41
C ILE A 29 4.86 -4.24 1.43
N LEU A 30 4.29 -4.01 0.24
CA LEU A 30 2.90 -3.68 0.03
C LEU A 30 2.21 -4.85 -0.65
N LEU A 31 1.13 -5.33 -0.06
CA LEU A 31 0.32 -6.43 -0.61
C LEU A 31 -0.98 -5.85 -1.15
N GLU A 32 -1.21 -6.04 -2.45
CA GLU A 32 -2.43 -5.57 -3.12
C GLU A 32 -3.22 -6.74 -3.68
N ALA A 33 -4.52 -6.77 -3.39
CA ALA A 33 -5.41 -7.85 -3.82
C ALA A 33 -5.67 -7.83 -5.32
N ASP A 34 -5.68 -6.64 -5.93
CA ASP A 34 -5.97 -6.45 -7.35
C ASP A 34 -4.67 -6.54 -8.18
N ASP A 35 -4.81 -6.43 -9.49
CA ASP A 35 -3.68 -6.43 -10.42
C ASP A 35 -3.07 -5.03 -10.62
N LYS A 36 -3.59 -4.02 -9.93
CA LYS A 36 -3.16 -2.62 -10.04
C LYS A 36 -3.33 -1.88 -8.72
N LEU A 37 -2.57 -0.82 -8.55
CA LEU A 37 -2.68 0.09 -7.42
C LEU A 37 -3.76 1.14 -7.67
N GLY A 38 -4.31 1.72 -6.60
CA GLY A 38 -5.22 2.83 -6.67
C GLY A 38 -6.53 2.62 -5.92
N GLY A 39 -6.94 1.38 -5.72
CA GLY A 39 -8.17 1.09 -4.99
C GLY A 39 -9.38 1.78 -5.61
N ARG A 40 -10.19 2.40 -4.76
CA ARG A 40 -11.46 3.02 -5.20
C ARG A 40 -11.28 4.26 -6.05
N ILE A 41 -10.09 4.82 -6.12
CA ILE A 41 -9.84 6.01 -6.96
C ILE A 41 -10.10 5.71 -8.44
N HIS A 42 -10.02 4.44 -8.83
CA HIS A 42 -10.33 4.02 -10.21
C HIS A 42 -11.79 4.26 -10.62
N TYR A 43 -12.69 4.48 -9.66
CA TYR A 43 -14.09 4.78 -9.97
C TYR A 43 -14.31 6.22 -10.44
N PHE A 44 -13.32 7.12 -10.23
CA PHE A 44 -13.50 8.53 -10.53
C PHE A 44 -12.24 9.23 -11.03
N LEU A 45 -11.43 8.53 -11.84
CA LEU A 45 -10.13 9.03 -12.31
C LEU A 45 -10.18 10.40 -12.99
N ASN A 46 -11.29 10.72 -13.67
CA ASN A 46 -11.43 11.98 -14.41
C ASN A 46 -11.99 13.12 -13.57
N TYR A 47 -12.36 12.88 -12.31
CA TYR A 47 -12.97 13.89 -11.47
C TYR A 47 -11.93 14.61 -10.60
N PRO A 48 -12.18 15.87 -10.25
CA PRO A 48 -11.30 16.58 -9.32
C PRO A 48 -11.51 16.13 -7.89
N LEU A 49 -10.43 16.15 -7.11
CA LEU A 49 -10.46 15.85 -5.68
C LEU A 49 -10.28 17.14 -4.90
N TYR A 50 -11.13 17.34 -3.89
CA TYR A 50 -11.13 18.56 -3.07
C TYR A 50 -10.73 18.33 -1.62
N ASP A 51 -10.56 17.08 -1.23
CA ASP A 51 -10.32 16.67 0.16
C ASP A 51 -8.92 16.09 0.39
N ILE A 52 -7.98 16.42 -0.49
CA ILE A 52 -6.59 16.03 -0.31
C ILE A 52 -5.83 17.19 0.33
N PRO A 53 -5.20 16.98 1.49
CA PRO A 53 -4.44 18.06 2.13
C PRO A 53 -3.42 18.68 1.19
N GLY A 54 -3.50 20.00 1.03
CA GLY A 54 -2.56 20.75 0.21
C GLY A 54 -2.83 20.71 -1.29
N LEU A 55 -3.80 19.92 -1.76
CA LEU A 55 -4.11 19.79 -3.19
C LEU A 55 -5.62 19.96 -3.40
N PHE A 56 -6.02 21.14 -3.85
CA PHE A 56 -7.43 21.45 -4.06
C PHE A 56 -7.77 21.38 -5.54
N GLY A 57 -8.64 20.45 -5.92
CA GLY A 57 -9.10 20.32 -7.29
C GLY A 57 -8.16 19.53 -8.21
N ILE A 58 -7.21 18.79 -7.65
CA ILE A 58 -6.35 17.93 -8.46
C ILE A 58 -7.20 16.82 -9.10
N ARG A 59 -6.94 16.53 -10.37
CA ARG A 59 -7.60 15.41 -11.04
C ARG A 59 -7.17 14.09 -10.39
N ALA A 60 -8.12 13.20 -10.13
CA ALA A 60 -7.83 11.94 -9.43
C ALA A 60 -6.74 11.11 -10.11
N GLN A 61 -6.73 11.06 -11.46
CA GLN A 61 -5.68 10.37 -12.20
C GLN A 61 -4.30 10.95 -11.91
N ASP A 62 -4.19 12.27 -11.87
CA ASP A 62 -2.90 12.93 -11.63
C ASP A 62 -2.41 12.70 -10.21
N TYR A 63 -3.34 12.68 -9.25
CA TYR A 63 -3.02 12.35 -7.88
C TYR A 63 -2.49 10.92 -7.76
N LEU A 64 -3.18 9.96 -8.38
CA LEU A 64 -2.77 8.55 -8.36
C LEU A 64 -1.41 8.37 -9.04
N ASP A 65 -1.21 9.01 -10.19
CA ASP A 65 0.07 8.94 -10.91
C ASP A 65 1.23 9.44 -10.03
N GLY A 66 1.00 10.53 -9.30
CA GLY A 66 2.00 11.07 -8.38
C GLY A 66 2.33 10.11 -7.23
N LEU A 67 1.30 9.49 -6.64
CA LEU A 67 1.51 8.51 -5.58
C LEU A 67 2.31 7.30 -6.07
N ILE A 68 1.97 6.78 -7.25
CA ILE A 68 2.66 5.64 -7.84
C ILE A 68 4.11 6.00 -8.15
N LEU A 69 4.35 7.20 -8.66
CA LEU A 69 5.71 7.67 -8.93
C LEU A 69 6.55 7.73 -7.65
N GLN A 70 5.98 8.24 -6.55
CA GLN A 70 6.67 8.24 -5.27
C GLN A 70 7.04 6.83 -4.83
N LEU A 71 6.09 5.90 -4.93
CA LEU A 71 6.34 4.50 -4.57
C LEU A 71 7.45 3.89 -5.41
N GLN A 72 7.45 4.15 -6.72
CA GLN A 72 8.47 3.64 -7.64
C GLN A 72 9.86 4.18 -7.35
N LYS A 73 9.96 5.36 -6.74
CA LYS A 73 11.24 5.95 -6.36
C LYS A 73 11.76 5.43 -5.02
N SER A 74 10.97 4.61 -4.35
CA SER A 74 11.36 3.99 -3.08
C SER A 74 11.83 2.55 -3.29
N ASP A 75 12.36 1.94 -2.22
CA ASP A 75 12.78 0.55 -2.22
C ASP A 75 11.67 -0.41 -1.78
N ALA A 76 10.44 0.07 -1.65
CA ALA A 76 9.33 -0.78 -1.23
C ALA A 76 9.06 -1.87 -2.28
N SER A 77 8.84 -3.09 -1.80
CA SER A 77 8.40 -4.21 -2.64
C SER A 77 6.88 -4.18 -2.76
N VAL A 78 6.35 -4.58 -3.91
CA VAL A 78 4.91 -4.64 -4.14
C VAL A 78 4.56 -6.01 -4.69
N LEU A 79 3.56 -6.65 -4.10
CA LEU A 79 2.97 -7.89 -4.62
C LEU A 79 1.53 -7.63 -4.99
N TYR A 80 1.20 -7.90 -6.25
CA TYR A 80 -0.16 -7.81 -6.79
C TYR A 80 -0.88 -9.16 -6.71
N ASN A 81 -2.18 -9.14 -6.92
CA ASN A 81 -3.00 -10.35 -6.94
C ASN A 81 -2.82 -11.17 -5.66
N THR A 82 -2.64 -10.48 -4.55
CA THR A 82 -2.30 -11.07 -3.26
C THR A 82 -3.39 -10.70 -2.26
N VAL A 83 -4.34 -11.62 -2.07
CA VAL A 83 -5.44 -11.43 -1.13
C VAL A 83 -5.03 -12.01 0.21
N VAL A 84 -4.88 -11.15 1.22
CA VAL A 84 -4.53 -11.59 2.57
C VAL A 84 -5.73 -12.29 3.20
N THR A 85 -5.52 -13.52 3.66
CA THR A 85 -6.58 -14.33 4.26
C THR A 85 -6.39 -14.55 5.74
N LYS A 86 -5.16 -14.38 6.26
CA LYS A 86 -4.88 -14.64 7.65
C LYS A 86 -3.70 -13.80 8.13
N VAL A 87 -3.84 -13.27 9.34
CA VAL A 87 -2.75 -12.60 10.05
C VAL A 87 -2.64 -13.21 11.44
N GLU A 88 -1.45 -13.64 11.81
CA GLU A 88 -1.17 -14.16 13.13
C GLU A 88 -0.09 -13.34 13.81
N LYS A 89 -0.32 -13.00 15.07
CA LYS A 89 0.66 -12.31 15.91
C LYS A 89 1.53 -13.32 16.65
N HIS A 90 2.84 -13.19 16.51
CA HIS A 90 3.83 -13.91 17.28
C HIS A 90 4.52 -12.94 18.26
N LYS A 91 5.48 -13.42 19.05
CA LYS A 91 6.13 -12.56 20.05
C LYS A 91 6.86 -11.38 19.44
N GLN A 92 7.59 -11.61 18.35
CA GLN A 92 8.48 -10.60 17.76
C GLN A 92 8.07 -10.14 16.35
N TYR A 93 7.02 -10.75 15.79
CA TYR A 93 6.62 -10.47 14.42
C TYR A 93 5.19 -10.94 14.17
N PHE A 94 4.68 -10.56 12.99
CA PHE A 94 3.41 -11.06 12.46
C PHE A 94 3.68 -11.96 11.26
N SER A 95 2.88 -13.02 11.10
CA SER A 95 2.83 -13.75 9.85
C SER A 95 1.58 -13.36 9.08
N ILE A 96 1.74 -13.07 7.80
CA ILE A 96 0.67 -12.66 6.90
C ILE A 96 0.56 -13.69 5.79
N GLU A 97 -0.58 -14.32 5.66
CA GLU A 97 -0.81 -15.36 4.66
C GLU A 97 -1.81 -14.91 3.61
N SER A 98 -1.51 -15.26 2.37
CA SER A 98 -2.42 -15.11 1.23
C SER A 98 -2.49 -16.43 0.48
N SER A 99 -3.32 -16.48 -0.57
CA SER A 99 -3.39 -17.65 -1.44
C SER A 99 -2.10 -17.94 -2.20
N THR A 100 -1.23 -16.92 -2.35
CA THR A 100 -0.05 -17.00 -3.23
C THR A 100 1.27 -16.77 -2.49
N ALA A 101 1.23 -16.22 -1.26
CA ALA A 101 2.45 -15.85 -0.57
C ALA A 101 2.28 -15.89 0.94
N LYS A 102 3.40 -16.03 1.63
CA LYS A 102 3.48 -15.88 3.08
C LYS A 102 4.57 -14.88 3.40
N VAL A 103 4.23 -13.88 4.21
CA VAL A 103 5.12 -12.78 4.55
C VAL A 103 5.24 -12.67 6.07
N SER A 104 6.42 -12.34 6.55
CA SER A 104 6.65 -12.02 7.97
C SER A 104 7.07 -10.57 8.10
N ALA A 105 6.51 -9.86 9.08
CA ALA A 105 6.80 -8.44 9.30
C ALA A 105 6.75 -8.09 10.78
N LYS A 106 7.55 -7.10 11.17
CA LYS A 106 7.55 -6.62 12.56
C LYS A 106 6.34 -5.75 12.87
N ALA A 107 5.78 -5.09 11.85
CA ALA A 107 4.61 -4.23 11.98
C ALA A 107 3.72 -4.37 10.75
N ILE A 108 2.43 -4.12 10.93
CA ILE A 108 1.45 -4.14 9.84
C ILE A 108 0.72 -2.81 9.81
N ILE A 109 0.53 -2.28 8.60
CA ILE A 109 -0.36 -1.15 8.36
C ILE A 109 -1.57 -1.66 7.58
N LEU A 110 -2.76 -1.53 8.16
CA LEU A 110 -3.99 -1.93 7.49
C LEU A 110 -4.53 -0.74 6.71
N ALA A 111 -4.58 -0.88 5.39
CA ALA A 111 -5.06 0.15 4.47
C ALA A 111 -6.01 -0.47 3.44
N THR A 112 -6.87 -1.36 3.90
CA THR A 112 -7.71 -2.19 3.05
C THR A 112 -8.87 -1.43 2.40
N GLY A 113 -9.21 -0.24 2.90
CA GLY A 113 -10.34 0.51 2.44
C GLY A 113 -11.66 -0.08 2.93
N ASN A 114 -12.72 0.20 2.20
CA ASN A 114 -14.06 -0.31 2.51
C ASN A 114 -14.34 -1.66 1.89
#